data_50fdd3b2bc1b32d0688bf8da3fc01b08
#
_entry.id   50fdd3b2bc1b32d0688bf8da3fc01b08
#
_cell.length_a   1.000
_cell.length_b   1.000
_cell.length_c   1.000
_cell.angle_alpha   90.00
_cell.angle_beta   90.00
_cell.angle_gamma   90.00
#
_symmetry.space_group_name_H-M   'P 1'
#
loop_
_entity.id
_entity.type
_entity.pdbx_description
1 polymer ?
#
loop_
_entity_poly.entity_id
_entity_poly.type
_entity_poly.pdbx_seq_one_letter_code
_entity_poly.pdbx_strand_id
1 'polypeptide(L)'
;MGSQSLQHLRAIIKNQFDSLWYALMMPSYIDLKKIITLFFAFFFTTSIMAQVLNTDKTIALDSSKKIQSLISISIATDQQKKSLVDFFYTGDFTFVKKDNTTTFYSKIDKVTNGGISIQDVGTFQLKNNRILSKKLYLESFAQFQWDGALGLEYRNLAGFNLVHYFKNTQTEDFFWGGGIFLENERWNWSAVNNTALIGKTPINVTHPKLNITAKYSVINPVNNFEFIIRVFNQSGSYQNNFSNRTSVFNQIQLPINKKLTTSFNIDFLYDTAPIVPIDHFHYNYYQTLSYSF
;
A
#
# COMPACT_ATOMS: atom_id res chain seq x y z
N MET A 1 -12.36 29.43 27.35
CA MET A 1 -11.67 28.15 27.61
C MET A 1 -10.93 27.54 26.42
N GLY A 2 -10.99 28.07 25.20
CA GLY A 2 -10.40 27.47 23.98
C GLY A 2 -8.94 27.79 23.67
N SER A 3 -8.32 28.76 24.30
CA SER A 3 -6.96 29.22 23.89
C SER A 3 -5.82 28.39 24.51
N GLN A 4 -5.99 27.90 25.72
CA GLN A 4 -4.96 27.10 26.41
C GLN A 4 -4.85 25.66 25.85
N SER A 5 -5.94 25.06 25.41
CA SER A 5 -5.93 23.74 24.78
C SER A 5 -5.25 23.73 23.42
N LEU A 6 -5.43 24.80 22.64
CA LEU A 6 -4.76 24.98 21.34
C LEU A 6 -3.24 25.22 21.48
N GLN A 7 -2.82 25.95 22.53
CA GLN A 7 -1.39 26.13 22.80
C GLN A 7 -0.73 24.84 23.26
N HIS A 8 -1.43 24.02 24.07
CA HIS A 8 -0.92 22.72 24.51
C HIS A 8 -0.79 21.73 23.35
N LEU A 9 -1.78 21.71 22.44
CA LEU A 9 -1.74 20.87 21.24
C LEU A 9 -0.59 21.29 20.29
N ARG A 10 -0.38 22.60 20.08
CA ARG A 10 0.75 23.14 19.29
C ARG A 10 2.11 22.78 19.90
N ALA A 11 2.24 22.79 21.24
CA ALA A 11 3.47 22.41 21.90
C ALA A 11 3.76 20.90 21.75
N ILE A 12 2.74 20.04 21.83
CA ILE A 12 2.88 18.61 21.61
C ILE A 12 3.29 18.31 20.17
N ILE A 13 2.62 18.93 19.19
CA ILE A 13 2.94 18.76 17.76
C ILE A 13 4.36 19.25 17.47
N LYS A 14 4.75 20.41 18.00
CA LYS A 14 6.10 20.97 17.84
C LYS A 14 7.17 20.05 18.45
N ASN A 15 6.96 19.53 19.67
CA ASN A 15 7.90 18.61 20.31
C ASN A 15 8.02 17.29 19.56
N GLN A 16 6.94 16.78 18.98
CA GLN A 16 6.98 15.58 18.13
C GLN A 16 7.71 15.86 16.81
N PHE A 17 7.50 17.03 16.20
CA PHE A 17 8.21 17.42 14.98
C PHE A 17 9.71 17.64 15.24
N ASP A 18 10.07 18.29 16.33
CA ASP A 18 11.47 18.50 16.72
C ASP A 18 12.17 17.16 17.05
N SER A 19 11.49 16.23 17.72
CA SER A 19 12.04 14.90 17.98
C SER A 19 12.18 14.06 16.70
N LEU A 20 11.27 14.17 15.75
CA LEU A 20 11.35 13.55 14.42
C LEU A 20 12.52 14.14 13.61
N TRP A 21 12.70 15.47 13.68
CA TRP A 21 13.80 16.17 13.03
C TRP A 21 15.17 15.78 13.62
N TYR A 22 15.26 15.68 14.95
CA TYR A 22 16.47 15.19 15.63
C TYR A 22 16.77 13.70 15.30
N ALA A 23 15.76 12.86 15.21
CA ALA A 23 15.93 11.44 14.81
C ALA A 23 16.40 11.29 13.36
N LEU A 24 15.97 12.18 12.46
CA LEU A 24 16.42 12.24 11.07
C LEU A 24 17.83 12.82 10.90
N MET A 25 18.27 13.67 11.85
CA MET A 25 19.56 14.38 11.77
C MET A 25 20.72 13.70 12.52
N MET A 26 20.49 12.55 13.20
CA MET A 26 21.59 11.83 13.87
C MET A 26 22.46 11.07 12.86
N PRO A 27 23.73 11.45 12.63
CA PRO A 27 24.52 11.05 11.46
C PRO A 27 25.35 9.79 11.64
N SER A 28 24.94 8.79 12.41
CA SER A 28 25.88 7.69 12.71
C SER A 28 25.62 6.35 12.01
N TYR A 29 24.51 6.15 11.25
CA TYR A 29 24.28 4.84 10.62
C TYR A 29 23.61 4.82 9.25
N ILE A 30 23.05 5.92 8.80
CA ILE A 30 22.44 5.98 7.48
C ILE A 30 23.16 7.07 6.69
N ASP A 31 23.83 6.69 5.62
CA ASP A 31 24.43 7.65 4.68
C ASP A 31 23.30 8.37 3.95
N LEU A 32 22.81 9.45 4.58
CA LEU A 32 21.69 10.28 4.09
C LEU A 32 21.95 10.75 2.65
N LYS A 33 23.23 10.95 2.26
CA LYS A 33 23.60 11.28 0.88
C LYS A 33 23.23 10.16 -0.07
N LYS A 34 23.43 8.88 0.30
CA LYS A 34 23.04 7.74 -0.54
C LYS A 34 21.52 7.62 -0.67
N ILE A 35 20.78 7.86 0.42
CA ILE A 35 19.32 7.87 0.37
C ILE A 35 18.81 9.00 -0.49
N ILE A 36 19.33 10.22 -0.31
CA ILE A 36 18.96 11.39 -1.13
C ILE A 36 19.36 11.16 -2.59
N THR A 37 20.55 10.61 -2.85
CA THR A 37 21.01 10.31 -4.23
C THR A 37 20.14 9.22 -4.88
N LEU A 38 19.79 8.17 -4.15
CA LEU A 38 18.86 7.14 -4.61
C LEU A 38 17.45 7.72 -4.84
N PHE A 39 16.98 8.58 -3.94
CA PHE A 39 15.70 9.26 -4.05
C PHE A 39 15.69 10.19 -5.28
N PHE A 40 16.72 11.02 -5.46
CA PHE A 40 16.85 11.88 -6.65
C PHE A 40 17.11 11.10 -7.94
N ALA A 41 17.94 10.07 -7.94
CA ALA A 41 18.15 9.22 -9.11
C ALA A 41 16.85 8.52 -9.55
N PHE A 42 16.00 8.16 -8.60
CA PHE A 42 14.69 7.56 -8.86
C PHE A 42 13.68 8.54 -9.46
N PHE A 43 13.75 9.83 -9.08
CA PHE A 43 12.87 10.86 -9.63
C PHE A 43 13.24 11.32 -11.06
N PHE A 44 14.49 11.12 -11.48
CA PHE A 44 14.94 11.54 -12.81
C PHE A 44 14.83 10.46 -13.89
N THR A 45 14.53 9.21 -13.53
CA THR A 45 14.29 8.14 -14.50
C THR A 45 12.80 7.95 -14.76
N THR A 46 12.30 8.65 -15.76
CA THR A 46 11.05 8.40 -16.51
C THR A 46 9.89 7.76 -15.77
N SER A 47 8.82 8.51 -15.68
CA SER A 47 7.46 8.18 -15.24
C SER A 47 6.95 6.84 -15.74
N ILE A 48 6.96 5.81 -14.92
CA ILE A 48 6.35 4.51 -15.22
C ILE A 48 5.67 3.98 -13.96
N MET A 49 4.36 3.64 -14.02
CA MET A 49 3.59 3.49 -12.80
C MET A 49 2.46 2.45 -12.82
N ALA A 50 2.26 1.60 -11.81
CA ALA A 50 1.18 0.62 -11.73
C ALA A 50 0.84 0.08 -10.32
N GLN A 51 -0.39 -0.30 -10.07
CA GLN A 51 -0.85 -0.73 -8.75
C GLN A 51 -1.02 -2.25 -8.61
N VAL A 52 -0.17 -2.86 -7.81
CA VAL A 52 -0.51 -4.00 -6.94
C VAL A 52 -0.56 -3.46 -5.51
N LEU A 53 -1.59 -3.81 -4.76
CA LEU A 53 -1.68 -3.37 -3.38
C LEU A 53 -0.50 -3.89 -2.58
N ASN A 54 0.13 -3.01 -1.80
CA ASN A 54 1.15 -3.44 -0.87
C ASN A 54 0.49 -4.18 0.30
N THR A 55 0.58 -5.50 0.27
CA THR A 55 0.12 -6.36 1.36
C THR A 55 1.25 -6.86 2.25
N ASP A 56 2.49 -6.46 1.97
CA ASP A 56 3.61 -6.75 2.84
C ASP A 56 3.60 -5.80 4.03
N LYS A 57 2.59 -5.91 4.86
CA LYS A 57 2.74 -5.42 6.22
C LYS A 57 3.81 -6.27 6.88
N THR A 58 4.86 -5.63 7.29
CA THR A 58 5.93 -6.21 8.06
C THR A 58 5.43 -6.49 9.47
N ILE A 59 4.68 -7.56 9.63
CA ILE A 59 4.81 -8.29 10.88
C ILE A 59 6.20 -8.89 10.76
N ALA A 60 7.12 -8.48 11.63
CA ALA A 60 8.39 -9.20 11.77
C ALA A 60 8.01 -10.66 12.00
N LEU A 61 8.19 -11.49 10.95
CA LEU A 61 7.73 -12.88 10.99
C LEU A 61 8.52 -13.60 12.07
N ASP A 62 7.89 -13.82 13.21
CA ASP A 62 8.44 -14.68 14.24
C ASP A 62 8.34 -16.12 13.73
N SER A 63 9.46 -16.64 13.24
CA SER A 63 9.55 -17.99 12.69
C SER A 63 9.17 -19.09 13.71
N SER A 64 9.09 -18.77 15.00
CA SER A 64 8.61 -19.69 16.04
C SER A 64 7.09 -19.85 16.06
N LYS A 65 6.34 -18.86 15.53
CA LYS A 65 4.88 -18.86 15.49
C LYS A 65 4.38 -19.38 14.15
N LYS A 66 3.54 -20.42 14.18
CA LYS A 66 2.93 -21.01 12.97
C LYS A 66 1.85 -20.12 12.36
N ILE A 67 1.19 -19.30 13.17
CA ILE A 67 0.11 -18.39 12.76
C ILE A 67 0.38 -17.02 13.38
N GLN A 68 0.26 -15.99 12.58
CA GLN A 68 0.39 -14.61 13.00
C GLN A 68 -0.74 -13.80 12.35
N SER A 69 -1.32 -12.86 13.09
CA SER A 69 -2.40 -12.04 12.59
C SER A 69 -2.27 -10.60 13.08
N LEU A 70 -2.70 -9.68 12.23
CA LEU A 70 -2.85 -8.27 12.53
C LEU A 70 -4.23 -7.82 12.05
N ILE A 71 -5.00 -7.20 12.94
CA ILE A 71 -6.32 -6.66 12.61
C ILE A 71 -6.36 -5.20 13.03
N SER A 72 -6.88 -4.35 12.15
CA SER A 72 -7.12 -2.94 12.44
C SER A 72 -8.55 -2.59 12.02
N ILE A 73 -9.29 -1.92 12.91
CA ILE A 73 -10.64 -1.45 12.66
C ILE A 73 -10.71 0.01 13.11
N SER A 74 -11.32 0.86 12.29
CA SER A 74 -11.66 2.23 12.65
C SER A 74 -13.10 2.52 12.21
N ILE A 75 -13.84 3.19 13.08
CA ILE A 75 -15.17 3.71 12.77
C ILE A 75 -15.19 5.17 13.23
N ALA A 76 -15.46 6.07 12.32
CA ALA A 76 -15.66 7.48 12.62
C ALA A 76 -17.06 7.92 12.18
N THR A 77 -17.70 8.76 12.99
CA THR A 77 -18.96 9.38 12.64
C THR A 77 -18.87 10.88 12.89
N ASP A 78 -19.28 11.67 11.93
CA ASP A 78 -19.41 13.12 12.06
C ASP A 78 -20.84 13.53 11.69
N GLN A 79 -21.49 14.30 12.55
CA GLN A 79 -22.85 14.76 12.34
C GLN A 79 -22.85 16.26 12.03
N GLN A 80 -22.91 16.57 10.74
CA GLN A 80 -23.12 17.92 10.24
C GLN A 80 -24.55 18.08 9.68
N LYS A 81 -24.72 18.69 8.51
CA LYS A 81 -26.02 18.70 7.80
C LYS A 81 -26.51 17.31 7.41
N LYS A 82 -25.57 16.38 7.14
CA LYS A 82 -25.80 14.95 6.90
C LYS A 82 -24.78 14.17 7.73
N SER A 83 -25.17 13.01 8.23
CA SER A 83 -24.25 12.15 8.96
C SER A 83 -23.21 11.55 8.02
N LEU A 84 -21.93 11.80 8.30
CA LEU A 84 -20.82 11.13 7.68
C LEU A 84 -20.49 9.88 8.53
N VAL A 85 -20.41 8.74 7.90
CA VAL A 85 -19.93 7.51 8.53
C VAL A 85 -18.74 6.99 7.72
N ASP A 86 -17.62 6.82 8.40
CA ASP A 86 -16.38 6.26 7.86
C ASP A 86 -16.12 4.93 8.56
N PHE A 87 -15.98 3.87 7.78
CA PHE A 87 -15.65 2.52 8.22
C PHE A 87 -14.38 2.05 7.51
N PHE A 88 -13.34 1.77 8.29
CA PHE A 88 -12.10 1.22 7.79
C PHE A 88 -11.75 -0.09 8.50
N TYR A 89 -11.40 -1.11 7.73
CA TYR A 89 -10.97 -2.41 8.22
C TYR A 89 -9.74 -2.89 7.46
N THR A 90 -8.76 -3.44 8.16
CA THR A 90 -7.70 -4.25 7.57
C THR A 90 -7.46 -5.51 8.41
N GLY A 91 -7.23 -6.63 7.74
CA GLY A 91 -6.86 -7.89 8.37
C GLY A 91 -5.74 -8.57 7.60
N ASP A 92 -4.76 -9.07 8.33
CA ASP A 92 -3.64 -9.85 7.82
C ASP A 92 -3.54 -11.14 8.64
N PHE A 93 -3.56 -12.28 7.95
CA PHE A 93 -3.43 -13.60 8.54
C PHE A 93 -2.32 -14.36 7.83
N THR A 94 -1.24 -14.61 8.54
CA THR A 94 -0.04 -15.24 7.99
C THR A 94 0.18 -16.60 8.61
N PHE A 95 0.28 -17.62 7.76
CA PHE A 95 0.62 -19.00 8.12
C PHE A 95 2.06 -19.27 7.72
N VAL A 96 2.90 -19.62 8.70
CA VAL A 96 4.33 -19.87 8.50
C VAL A 96 4.59 -21.36 8.54
N LYS A 97 5.21 -21.89 7.50
CA LYS A 97 5.73 -23.24 7.40
C LYS A 97 7.19 -23.15 6.95
N LYS A 98 8.03 -24.15 7.27
CA LYS A 98 9.49 -24.14 7.08
C LYS A 98 10.00 -23.42 5.82
N ASP A 99 9.44 -23.72 4.65
CA ASP A 99 9.91 -23.21 3.36
C ASP A 99 8.81 -22.41 2.63
N ASN A 100 7.74 -22.05 3.35
CA ASN A 100 6.56 -21.48 2.75
C ASN A 100 5.82 -20.55 3.73
N THR A 101 5.40 -19.42 3.26
CA THR A 101 4.57 -18.48 4.01
C THR A 101 3.34 -18.12 3.19
N THR A 102 2.16 -18.35 3.76
CA THR A 102 0.90 -17.99 3.11
C THR A 102 0.24 -16.87 3.88
N THR A 103 -0.03 -15.77 3.22
CA THR A 103 -0.69 -14.60 3.81
C THR A 103 -2.04 -14.38 3.12
N PHE A 104 -3.08 -14.27 3.93
CA PHE A 104 -4.37 -13.73 3.52
C PHE A 104 -4.47 -12.29 4.03
N TYR A 105 -4.68 -11.37 3.12
CA TYR A 105 -4.87 -9.94 3.40
C TYR A 105 -6.27 -9.50 3.00
N SER A 106 -6.88 -8.62 3.81
CA SER A 106 -8.16 -7.99 3.51
C SER A 106 -8.14 -6.52 3.93
N LYS A 107 -8.74 -5.67 3.10
CA LYS A 107 -8.97 -4.25 3.38
C LYS A 107 -10.38 -3.89 2.91
N ILE A 108 -11.11 -3.13 3.72
CA ILE A 108 -12.38 -2.48 3.35
C ILE A 108 -12.32 -1.05 3.86
N ASP A 109 -12.67 -0.11 3.01
CA ASP A 109 -12.69 1.31 3.29
C ASP A 109 -13.98 1.88 2.69
N LYS A 110 -14.92 2.28 3.54
CA LYS A 110 -16.24 2.73 3.14
C LYS A 110 -16.64 4.01 3.85
N VAL A 111 -16.89 5.05 3.06
CA VAL A 111 -17.36 6.33 3.55
C VAL A 111 -18.75 6.62 2.98
N THR A 112 -19.70 6.95 3.85
CA THR A 112 -21.05 7.32 3.46
C THR A 112 -21.41 8.71 3.99
N ASN A 113 -22.17 9.48 3.21
CA ASN A 113 -22.68 10.79 3.59
C ASN A 113 -24.21 10.83 3.41
N GLY A 114 -24.97 10.88 4.52
CA GLY A 114 -26.43 10.82 4.51
C GLY A 114 -26.97 9.55 3.86
N GLY A 115 -26.27 8.41 4.04
CA GLY A 115 -26.63 7.11 3.45
C GLY A 115 -26.15 6.91 2.00
N ILE A 116 -25.59 7.95 1.36
CA ILE A 116 -25.02 7.83 0.01
C ILE A 116 -23.54 7.43 0.14
N SER A 117 -23.12 6.36 -0.53
CA SER A 117 -21.70 5.95 -0.57
C SER A 117 -20.91 6.96 -1.40
N ILE A 118 -19.87 7.55 -0.81
CA ILE A 118 -18.91 8.43 -1.47
C ILE A 118 -17.55 7.78 -1.68
N GLN A 119 -17.25 6.75 -0.89
CA GLN A 119 -16.10 5.88 -1.04
C GLN A 119 -16.54 4.45 -0.72
N ASP A 120 -16.18 3.50 -1.57
CA ASP A 120 -16.38 2.07 -1.37
C ASP A 120 -15.24 1.35 -2.06
N VAL A 121 -14.21 1.05 -1.28
CA VAL A 121 -12.96 0.45 -1.76
C VAL A 121 -12.70 -0.80 -0.95
N GLY A 122 -12.31 -1.87 -1.62
CA GLY A 122 -11.92 -3.07 -0.91
C GLY A 122 -10.96 -3.94 -1.68
N THR A 123 -10.26 -4.77 -0.93
CA THR A 123 -9.28 -5.71 -1.46
C THR A 123 -9.22 -6.96 -0.61
N PHE A 124 -9.17 -8.10 -1.29
CA PHE A 124 -8.79 -9.39 -0.72
C PHE A 124 -7.60 -9.91 -1.50
N GLN A 125 -6.57 -10.38 -0.82
CA GLN A 125 -5.41 -10.99 -1.47
C GLN A 125 -4.99 -12.26 -0.72
N LEU A 126 -4.72 -13.30 -1.47
CA LEU A 126 -4.01 -14.50 -1.02
C LEU A 126 -2.63 -14.49 -1.66
N LYS A 127 -1.59 -14.54 -0.85
CA LYS A 127 -0.20 -14.55 -1.29
C LYS A 127 0.53 -15.74 -0.67
N ASN A 128 1.31 -16.43 -1.47
CA ASN A 128 2.14 -17.53 -1.05
C ASN A 128 3.58 -17.28 -1.47
N ASN A 129 4.50 -17.23 -0.51
CA ASN A 129 5.94 -17.08 -0.71
C ASN A 129 6.64 -18.41 -0.42
N ARG A 130 7.20 -19.03 -1.45
CA ARG A 130 7.98 -20.27 -1.34
C ARG A 130 9.47 -19.97 -1.47
N ILE A 131 10.26 -20.41 -0.51
CA ILE A 131 11.71 -20.31 -0.54
C ILE A 131 12.27 -21.30 -1.58
N LEU A 132 12.93 -20.82 -2.62
CA LEU A 132 13.64 -21.64 -3.60
C LEU A 132 15.14 -21.78 -3.24
N SER A 133 15.72 -20.72 -2.68
CA SER A 133 17.08 -20.70 -2.16
C SER A 133 17.24 -19.63 -1.09
N LYS A 134 18.43 -19.47 -0.51
CA LYS A 134 18.70 -18.46 0.53
C LYS A 134 18.33 -17.02 0.13
N LYS A 135 18.30 -16.72 -1.17
CA LYS A 135 18.01 -15.37 -1.68
C LYS A 135 16.90 -15.32 -2.73
N LEU A 136 16.39 -16.47 -3.16
CA LEU A 136 15.40 -16.54 -4.25
C LEU A 136 14.09 -17.12 -3.73
N TYR A 137 13.00 -16.43 -4.00
CA TYR A 137 11.65 -16.79 -3.60
C TYR A 137 10.72 -16.80 -4.81
N LEU A 138 9.80 -17.75 -4.82
CA LEU A 138 8.64 -17.73 -5.70
C LEU A 138 7.46 -17.16 -4.94
N GLU A 139 6.97 -16.01 -5.34
CA GLU A 139 5.75 -15.40 -4.85
C GLU A 139 4.61 -15.73 -5.83
N SER A 140 3.55 -16.40 -5.35
CA SER A 140 2.31 -16.61 -6.09
C SER A 140 1.20 -15.85 -5.42
N PHE A 141 0.32 -15.22 -6.18
CA PHE A 141 -0.76 -14.41 -5.62
C PHE A 141 -2.05 -14.50 -6.42
N ALA A 142 -3.16 -14.31 -5.72
CA ALA A 142 -4.47 -14.03 -6.26
C ALA A 142 -5.07 -12.85 -5.49
N GLN A 143 -5.70 -11.91 -6.21
CA GLN A 143 -6.26 -10.70 -5.62
C GLN A 143 -7.62 -10.39 -6.25
N PHE A 144 -8.54 -9.95 -5.42
CA PHE A 144 -9.82 -9.34 -5.80
C PHE A 144 -9.90 -7.96 -5.19
N GLN A 145 -10.29 -6.97 -5.97
CA GLN A 145 -10.47 -5.61 -5.49
C GLN A 145 -11.60 -4.88 -6.22
N TRP A 146 -12.14 -3.85 -5.58
CA TRP A 146 -13.05 -2.88 -6.17
C TRP A 146 -12.72 -1.47 -5.68
N ASP A 147 -13.10 -0.47 -6.45
CA ASP A 147 -12.96 0.94 -6.11
C ASP A 147 -14.10 1.74 -6.76
N GLY A 148 -15.19 1.91 -6.01
CA GLY A 148 -16.38 2.61 -6.49
C GLY A 148 -16.13 4.09 -6.77
N ALA A 149 -15.16 4.72 -6.09
CA ALA A 149 -14.81 6.12 -6.33
C ALA A 149 -14.14 6.32 -7.71
N LEU A 150 -13.41 5.32 -8.18
CA LEU A 150 -12.80 5.33 -9.52
C LEU A 150 -13.66 4.68 -10.60
N GLY A 151 -14.82 4.12 -10.24
CA GLY A 151 -15.67 3.38 -11.17
C GLY A 151 -15.20 1.95 -11.45
N LEU A 152 -14.25 1.43 -10.68
CA LEU A 152 -13.81 0.05 -10.76
C LEU A 152 -14.81 -0.85 -10.02
N GLU A 153 -15.64 -1.58 -10.78
CA GLU A 153 -16.62 -2.50 -10.20
C GLU A 153 -15.91 -3.73 -9.59
N TYR A 154 -14.95 -4.28 -10.32
CA TYR A 154 -14.05 -5.30 -9.80
C TYR A 154 -12.77 -5.40 -10.63
N ARG A 155 -11.75 -5.96 -10.00
CA ARG A 155 -10.47 -6.32 -10.58
C ARG A 155 -9.97 -7.61 -9.97
N ASN A 156 -9.76 -8.61 -10.80
CA ASN A 156 -9.21 -9.91 -10.42
C ASN A 156 -7.79 -10.00 -10.96
N LEU A 157 -6.85 -10.42 -10.13
CA LEU A 157 -5.46 -10.66 -10.49
C LEU A 157 -5.07 -12.07 -10.05
N ALA A 158 -4.31 -12.78 -10.88
CA ALA A 158 -3.64 -14.00 -10.47
C ALA A 158 -2.31 -14.15 -11.21
N GLY A 159 -1.24 -14.46 -10.50
CA GLY A 159 0.08 -14.56 -11.10
C GLY A 159 1.16 -15.01 -10.15
N PHE A 160 2.40 -14.84 -10.61
CA PHE A 160 3.59 -15.16 -9.83
C PHE A 160 4.74 -14.21 -10.15
N ASN A 161 5.63 -14.05 -9.17
CA ASN A 161 6.88 -13.31 -9.27
C ASN A 161 8.03 -14.17 -8.80
N LEU A 162 9.20 -14.01 -9.42
CA LEU A 162 10.46 -14.42 -8.85
C LEU A 162 11.08 -13.22 -8.13
N VAL A 163 11.35 -13.37 -6.84
CA VAL A 163 11.84 -12.31 -5.96
C VAL A 163 13.24 -12.67 -5.49
N HIS A 164 14.20 -11.77 -5.71
CA HIS A 164 15.58 -11.92 -5.28
C HIS A 164 15.93 -10.91 -4.19
N TYR A 165 16.35 -11.42 -3.02
CA TYR A 165 16.78 -10.61 -1.89
C TYR A 165 18.27 -10.31 -1.98
N PHE A 166 18.63 -9.03 -2.01
CA PHE A 166 20.01 -8.55 -1.89
C PHE A 166 20.42 -8.45 -0.43
N LYS A 167 19.52 -7.96 0.39
CA LYS A 167 19.62 -7.93 1.86
C LYS A 167 18.34 -8.50 2.46
N ASN A 168 18.52 -9.27 3.51
CA ASN A 168 17.43 -9.82 4.33
C ASN A 168 18.02 -10.01 5.73
N THR A 169 18.05 -8.93 6.51
CA THR A 169 18.56 -8.88 7.87
C THR A 169 17.45 -8.42 8.82
N GLN A 170 17.71 -8.42 10.11
CA GLN A 170 16.74 -7.93 11.10
C GLN A 170 16.50 -6.42 11.01
N THR A 171 17.43 -5.66 10.43
CA THR A 171 17.35 -4.19 10.37
C THR A 171 17.24 -3.64 8.95
N GLU A 172 17.46 -4.45 7.93
CA GLU A 172 17.43 -4.00 6.55
C GLU A 172 16.95 -5.11 5.62
N ASP A 173 15.99 -4.79 4.80
CA ASP A 173 15.42 -5.68 3.79
C ASP A 173 15.43 -4.96 2.43
N PHE A 174 16.06 -5.59 1.43
CA PHE A 174 16.10 -5.09 0.07
C PHE A 174 15.92 -6.23 -0.92
N PHE A 175 14.87 -6.16 -1.70
CA PHE A 175 14.64 -7.08 -2.80
C PHE A 175 14.14 -6.38 -4.06
N TRP A 176 14.30 -7.05 -5.17
CA TRP A 176 13.53 -6.82 -6.38
C TRP A 176 12.99 -8.13 -6.93
N GLY A 177 11.94 -8.05 -7.72
CA GLY A 177 11.33 -9.21 -8.34
C GLY A 177 10.64 -8.86 -9.64
N GLY A 178 10.38 -9.87 -10.43
CA GLY A 178 9.62 -9.74 -11.65
C GLY A 178 8.79 -10.98 -11.92
N GLY A 179 7.71 -10.80 -12.65
CA GLY A 179 6.79 -11.90 -12.95
C GLY A 179 5.73 -11.54 -13.96
N ILE A 180 4.75 -12.41 -14.05
CA ILE A 180 3.60 -12.27 -14.94
C ILE A 180 2.31 -12.53 -14.17
N PHE A 181 1.25 -11.89 -14.59
CA PHE A 181 -0.08 -12.14 -14.06
C PHE A 181 -1.16 -11.92 -15.13
N LEU A 182 -2.30 -12.54 -14.92
CA LEU A 182 -3.52 -12.27 -15.67
C LEU A 182 -4.38 -11.31 -14.86
N GLU A 183 -4.90 -10.28 -15.52
CA GLU A 183 -5.78 -9.28 -14.96
C GLU A 183 -7.12 -9.31 -15.69
N ASN A 184 -8.23 -9.29 -14.93
CA ASN A 184 -9.57 -9.08 -15.43
C ASN A 184 -10.18 -7.91 -14.66
N GLU A 185 -10.55 -6.84 -15.36
CA GLU A 185 -11.12 -5.63 -14.81
C GLU A 185 -12.48 -5.33 -15.42
N ARG A 186 -13.42 -4.82 -14.59
CA ARG A 186 -14.68 -4.25 -15.05
C ARG A 186 -14.85 -2.85 -14.51
N TRP A 187 -15.06 -1.92 -15.43
CA TRP A 187 -15.15 -0.50 -15.15
C TRP A 187 -16.49 0.06 -15.58
N ASN A 188 -17.15 0.85 -14.74
CA ASN A 188 -18.28 1.68 -15.09
C ASN A 188 -17.84 3.15 -15.29
N TRP A 189 -18.80 3.99 -15.65
CA TRP A 189 -18.56 5.38 -16.01
C TRP A 189 -18.84 6.36 -14.87
N SER A 190 -19.06 5.89 -13.64
CA SER A 190 -19.50 6.74 -12.51
C SER A 190 -18.48 7.80 -12.11
N ALA A 191 -17.19 7.52 -12.28
CA ALA A 191 -16.08 8.43 -11.94
C ALA A 191 -15.72 9.42 -13.07
N VAL A 192 -16.33 9.29 -14.24
CA VAL A 192 -16.01 10.14 -15.39
C VAL A 192 -16.81 11.43 -15.35
N ASN A 193 -16.10 12.58 -15.38
CA ASN A 193 -16.71 13.93 -15.36
C ASN A 193 -17.44 14.30 -16.67
N ASN A 194 -18.12 13.33 -17.31
CA ASN A 194 -18.87 13.55 -18.55
C ASN A 194 -20.24 12.89 -18.43
N THR A 195 -21.27 13.73 -18.26
CA THR A 195 -22.66 13.28 -18.09
C THR A 195 -23.19 12.47 -19.26
N ALA A 196 -22.68 12.67 -20.48
CA ALA A 196 -23.07 11.90 -21.67
C ALA A 196 -22.59 10.43 -21.64
N LEU A 197 -21.70 10.09 -20.71
CA LEU A 197 -21.17 8.73 -20.52
C LEU A 197 -21.86 7.99 -19.38
N ILE A 198 -22.61 8.70 -18.52
CA ILE A 198 -23.35 8.09 -17.42
C ILE A 198 -24.41 7.13 -18.00
N GLY A 199 -24.41 5.88 -17.49
CA GLY A 199 -25.33 4.84 -17.91
C GLY A 199 -24.88 4.05 -19.16
N LYS A 200 -23.73 4.33 -19.75
CA LYS A 200 -23.14 3.44 -20.75
C LYS A 200 -22.80 2.07 -20.17
N THR A 201 -22.81 1.06 -21.02
CA THR A 201 -22.42 -0.30 -20.65
C THR A 201 -21.01 -0.33 -20.05
N PRO A 202 -20.81 -0.99 -18.91
CA PRO A 202 -19.50 -1.18 -18.33
C PRO A 202 -18.52 -1.86 -19.28
N ILE A 203 -17.25 -1.50 -19.20
CA ILE A 203 -16.19 -2.08 -19.98
C ILE A 203 -15.56 -3.23 -19.19
N ASN A 204 -15.45 -4.41 -19.80
CA ASN A 204 -14.77 -5.56 -19.25
C ASN A 204 -13.53 -5.87 -20.09
N VAL A 205 -12.37 -5.98 -19.43
CA VAL A 205 -11.08 -6.20 -20.09
C VAL A 205 -10.34 -7.33 -19.38
N THR A 206 -9.75 -8.23 -20.17
CA THR A 206 -8.86 -9.28 -19.66
C THR A 206 -7.57 -9.25 -20.44
N HIS A 207 -6.44 -9.12 -19.76
CA HIS A 207 -5.14 -9.11 -20.42
C HIS A 207 -4.01 -9.60 -19.49
N PRO A 208 -2.96 -10.23 -20.07
CA PRO A 208 -1.74 -10.53 -19.36
C PRO A 208 -0.91 -9.25 -19.13
N LYS A 209 -0.22 -9.19 -17.99
CA LYS A 209 0.72 -8.11 -17.67
C LYS A 209 2.03 -8.66 -17.12
N LEU A 210 3.10 -7.95 -17.39
CA LEU A 210 4.36 -8.10 -16.69
C LEU A 210 4.32 -7.30 -15.40
N ASN A 211 4.94 -7.82 -14.35
CA ASN A 211 5.11 -7.14 -13.08
C ASN A 211 6.59 -7.02 -12.73
N ILE A 212 6.99 -5.83 -12.30
CA ILE A 212 8.29 -5.59 -11.66
C ILE A 212 7.98 -5.01 -10.27
N THR A 213 8.64 -5.52 -9.25
CA THR A 213 8.50 -5.02 -7.88
C THR A 213 9.87 -4.82 -7.24
N ALA A 214 10.00 -3.78 -6.45
CA ALA A 214 11.15 -3.56 -5.60
C ALA A 214 10.68 -3.08 -4.23
N LYS A 215 11.37 -3.52 -3.16
CA LYS A 215 11.14 -3.06 -1.79
C LYS A 215 12.47 -2.74 -1.13
N TYR A 216 12.48 -1.64 -0.40
CA TYR A 216 13.52 -1.34 0.58
C TYR A 216 12.86 -1.02 1.91
N SER A 217 13.32 -1.65 2.98
CA SER A 217 12.95 -1.27 4.33
C SER A 217 14.15 -1.22 5.24
N VAL A 218 14.12 -0.32 6.21
CA VAL A 218 15.16 -0.16 7.22
C VAL A 218 14.52 0.11 8.58
N ILE A 219 15.02 -0.60 9.59
CA ILE A 219 14.62 -0.46 10.99
C ILE A 219 15.76 0.19 11.76
N ASN A 220 15.48 1.28 12.45
CA ASN A 220 16.43 1.87 13.38
C ASN A 220 16.49 1.01 14.65
N PRO A 221 17.66 0.42 15.01
CA PRO A 221 17.76 -0.51 16.14
C PRO A 221 17.60 0.15 17.52
N VAL A 222 17.65 1.48 17.61
CA VAL A 222 17.55 2.22 18.88
C VAL A 222 16.11 2.42 19.29
N ASN A 223 15.26 2.83 18.36
CA ASN A 223 13.87 3.19 18.62
C ASN A 223 12.85 2.34 17.86
N ASN A 224 13.34 1.34 17.08
CA ASN A 224 12.53 0.47 16.23
C ASN A 224 11.64 1.23 15.22
N PHE A 225 12.01 2.48 14.89
CA PHE A 225 11.42 3.20 13.78
C PHE A 225 11.70 2.43 12.49
N GLU A 226 10.67 2.19 11.69
CA GLU A 226 10.82 1.52 10.40
C GLU A 226 10.39 2.45 9.26
N PHE A 227 11.21 2.52 8.23
CA PHE A 227 10.89 3.14 6.95
C PHE A 227 10.77 2.07 5.89
N ILE A 228 9.69 2.12 5.10
CA ILE A 228 9.44 1.18 4.01
C ILE A 228 9.13 1.99 2.76
N ILE A 229 9.78 1.66 1.66
CA ILE A 229 9.37 2.06 0.32
C ILE A 229 9.20 0.82 -0.55
N ARG A 230 8.11 0.75 -1.28
CA ARG A 230 7.84 -0.31 -2.23
C ARG A 230 7.34 0.26 -3.54
N VAL A 231 7.82 -0.29 -4.63
CA VAL A 231 7.44 0.09 -5.98
C VAL A 231 6.94 -1.13 -6.71
N PHE A 232 5.83 -0.95 -7.41
CA PHE A 232 5.30 -1.93 -8.35
C PHE A 232 5.17 -1.27 -9.71
N ASN A 233 5.54 -1.97 -10.75
CA ASN A 233 5.33 -1.57 -12.11
C ASN A 233 4.65 -2.71 -12.87
N GLN A 234 3.54 -2.42 -13.51
CA GLN A 234 2.73 -3.36 -14.27
C GLN A 234 2.63 -2.88 -15.72
N SER A 235 3.14 -3.67 -16.63
CA SER A 235 3.16 -3.33 -18.06
C SER A 235 2.37 -4.34 -18.85
N GLY A 236 1.55 -3.87 -19.76
CA GLY A 236 0.73 -4.69 -20.63
C GLY A 236 0.31 -3.96 -21.89
N SER A 237 -0.63 -4.53 -22.64
CA SER A 237 -1.21 -3.90 -23.81
C SER A 237 -2.73 -3.82 -23.65
N TYR A 238 -3.30 -2.67 -23.93
CA TYR A 238 -4.73 -2.45 -24.00
C TYR A 238 -5.08 -1.73 -25.31
N GLN A 239 -6.01 -2.29 -26.09
CA GLN A 239 -6.44 -1.75 -27.40
C GLN A 239 -5.26 -1.42 -28.34
N ASN A 240 -4.25 -2.32 -28.41
CA ASN A 240 -3.01 -2.17 -29.18
C ASN A 240 -2.09 -1.03 -28.69
N ASN A 241 -2.39 -0.36 -27.59
CA ASN A 241 -1.53 0.62 -26.97
C ASN A 241 -0.80 0.01 -25.77
N PHE A 242 0.45 0.39 -25.60
CA PHE A 242 1.21 0.04 -24.41
C PHE A 242 0.56 0.71 -23.19
N SER A 243 0.23 -0.09 -22.19
CA SER A 243 -0.33 0.36 -20.91
C SER A 243 0.66 0.07 -19.79
N ASN A 244 0.91 1.06 -18.99
CA ASN A 244 1.80 0.97 -17.85
C ASN A 244 1.14 1.59 -16.62
N ARG A 245 1.15 0.84 -15.52
CA ARG A 245 0.56 1.25 -14.25
C ARG A 245 1.58 1.03 -13.13
N THR A 246 1.99 2.09 -12.41
CA THR A 246 2.93 1.99 -11.28
C THR A 246 2.29 2.47 -9.98
N SER A 247 2.60 1.78 -8.89
CA SER A 247 2.41 2.31 -7.55
C SER A 247 3.70 2.49 -6.81
N VAL A 248 3.74 3.53 -6.01
CA VAL A 248 4.77 3.73 -4.99
C VAL A 248 4.07 3.80 -3.64
N PHE A 249 4.46 2.91 -2.77
CA PHE A 249 3.99 2.85 -1.40
C PHE A 249 5.11 3.27 -0.46
N ASN A 250 4.84 4.25 0.39
CA ASN A 250 5.76 4.71 1.42
C ASN A 250 5.09 4.56 2.77
N GLN A 251 5.81 4.01 3.73
CA GLN A 251 5.32 3.85 5.09
C GLN A 251 6.40 4.19 6.10
N ILE A 252 6.00 4.94 7.11
CA ILE A 252 6.78 5.20 8.31
C ILE A 252 6.05 4.54 9.48
N GLN A 253 6.71 3.61 10.17
CA GLN A 253 6.16 2.94 11.35
C GLN A 253 6.86 3.40 12.61
N LEU A 254 6.07 3.71 13.64
CA LEU A 254 6.52 4.14 14.95
C LEU A 254 5.89 3.22 16.01
N PRO A 255 6.65 2.30 16.63
CA PRO A 255 6.14 1.51 17.73
C PRO A 255 5.90 2.41 18.95
N ILE A 256 4.68 2.38 19.47
CA ILE A 256 4.30 3.07 20.72
C ILE A 256 4.68 2.18 21.92
N ASN A 257 4.46 0.87 21.77
CA ASN A 257 4.87 -0.15 22.72
C ASN A 257 5.00 -1.53 22.00
N LYS A 258 5.21 -2.62 22.76
CA LYS A 258 5.40 -3.97 22.21
C LYS A 258 4.21 -4.50 21.39
N LYS A 259 3.03 -3.93 21.55
CA LYS A 259 1.80 -4.38 20.88
C LYS A 259 1.14 -3.33 20.02
N LEU A 260 1.47 -2.06 20.20
CA LEU A 260 0.81 -0.93 19.56
C LEU A 260 1.80 -0.19 18.68
N THR A 261 1.46 -0.02 17.40
CA THR A 261 2.26 0.68 16.40
C THR A 261 1.39 1.69 15.66
N THR A 262 1.87 2.91 15.49
CA THR A 262 1.26 3.86 14.56
C THR A 262 2.06 3.90 13.27
N SER A 263 1.38 4.09 12.13
CA SER A 263 2.06 4.26 10.85
C SER A 263 1.45 5.39 10.03
N PHE A 264 2.32 6.11 9.32
CA PHE A 264 1.97 7.10 8.32
C PHE A 264 2.23 6.50 6.94
N ASN A 265 1.24 6.55 6.08
CA ASN A 265 1.26 5.92 4.78
C ASN A 265 0.99 6.96 3.71
N ILE A 266 1.74 6.90 2.61
CA ILE A 266 1.51 7.70 1.41
C ILE A 266 1.62 6.75 0.22
N ASP A 267 0.52 6.62 -0.51
CA ASP A 267 0.42 5.80 -1.71
C ASP A 267 0.27 6.70 -2.93
N PHE A 268 1.01 6.42 -3.95
CA PHE A 268 0.87 7.05 -5.26
C PHE A 268 0.51 6.01 -6.30
N LEU A 269 -0.39 6.38 -7.19
CA LEU A 269 -0.78 5.61 -8.36
C LEU A 269 -0.76 6.49 -9.59
N TYR A 270 -0.13 6.01 -10.65
CA TYR A 270 -0.25 6.62 -11.97
C TYR A 270 -0.54 5.55 -13.02
N ASP A 271 -1.48 5.78 -13.89
CA ASP A 271 -1.84 4.91 -15.00
C ASP A 271 -1.71 5.66 -16.31
N THR A 272 -0.90 5.15 -17.24
CA THR A 272 -0.66 5.80 -18.54
C THR A 272 -1.85 5.68 -19.49
N ALA A 273 -2.71 4.68 -19.28
CA ALA A 273 -3.84 4.39 -20.15
C ALA A 273 -4.99 3.77 -19.32
N PRO A 274 -5.68 4.58 -18.50
CA PRO A 274 -6.84 4.12 -17.74
C PRO A 274 -7.95 3.63 -18.68
N ILE A 275 -8.64 2.55 -18.30
CA ILE A 275 -9.67 1.90 -19.11
C ILE A 275 -10.86 2.84 -19.38
N VAL A 276 -11.20 3.67 -18.42
CA VAL A 276 -12.16 4.78 -18.54
C VAL A 276 -11.41 6.10 -18.38
N PRO A 277 -11.85 7.22 -19.00
CA PRO A 277 -11.12 8.50 -18.97
C PRO A 277 -11.23 9.19 -17.60
N ILE A 278 -10.54 8.65 -16.62
CA ILE A 278 -10.30 9.23 -15.30
C ILE A 278 -8.91 9.84 -15.23
N ASP A 279 -8.61 10.53 -14.15
CA ASP A 279 -7.29 11.09 -13.93
C ASP A 279 -6.21 10.00 -13.96
N HIS A 280 -5.05 10.33 -14.52
CA HIS A 280 -3.91 9.43 -14.60
C HIS A 280 -3.19 9.27 -13.27
N PHE A 281 -3.26 10.28 -12.39
CA PHE A 281 -2.53 10.32 -11.14
C PHE A 281 -3.49 10.35 -9.95
N HIS A 282 -3.29 9.42 -9.03
CA HIS A 282 -4.02 9.34 -7.76
C HIS A 282 -3.02 9.24 -6.62
N TYR A 283 -3.36 9.82 -5.47
CA TYR A 283 -2.60 9.65 -4.24
C TYR A 283 -3.54 9.44 -3.07
N ASN A 284 -3.03 8.74 -2.08
CA ASN A 284 -3.72 8.52 -0.83
C ASN A 284 -2.77 8.74 0.34
N TYR A 285 -3.23 9.43 1.35
CA TYR A 285 -2.51 9.64 2.61
C TYR A 285 -3.39 9.19 3.77
N TYR A 286 -2.86 8.32 4.62
CA TYR A 286 -3.61 7.85 5.78
C TYR A 286 -2.67 7.47 6.93
N GLN A 287 -3.20 7.59 8.15
CA GLN A 287 -2.56 7.14 9.37
C GLN A 287 -3.28 5.91 9.91
N THR A 288 -2.53 4.92 10.38
CA THR A 288 -3.10 3.74 11.01
C THR A 288 -2.57 3.55 12.41
N LEU A 289 -3.40 3.01 13.28
CA LEU A 289 -3.03 2.49 14.59
C LEU A 289 -3.25 0.98 14.56
N SER A 290 -2.19 0.22 14.79
CA SER A 290 -2.21 -1.25 14.66
C SER A 290 -1.92 -1.89 16.00
N TYR A 291 -2.67 -2.95 16.33
CA TYR A 291 -2.47 -3.76 17.50
C TYR A 291 -2.09 -5.20 17.12
N SER A 292 -0.99 -5.72 17.69
CA SER A 292 -0.51 -7.09 17.47
C SER A 292 -0.80 -8.00 18.66
N PHE A 293 -1.24 -9.21 18.40
CA PHE A 293 -1.58 -10.25 19.38
C PHE A 293 -0.45 -11.24 19.62
#